data_38b2a70597ec66cb18d2b61088c4e072
#
_entry.id   38b2a70597ec66cb18d2b61088c4e072
#
_cell.length_a   1.000
_cell.length_b   1.000
_cell.length_c   1.000
_cell.angle_alpha   90.00
_cell.angle_beta   90.00
_cell.angle_gamma   90.00
#
_symmetry.space_group_name_H-M   'P 1'
#
loop_
_entity.id
_entity.type
_entity.pdbx_description
1 polymer ?
#
loop_
_entity_poly.entity_id
_entity_poly.type
_entity_poly.pdbx_seq_one_letter_code
_entity_poly.pdbx_strand_id
1 'polypeptide(L)'
;MKNKSKVLLLTSLLLIMSFMMSACSIILKPPVNEEGNAVETQSVQSEKASDDAESAETLAATSYPLTIKDSADREVTLPAEVKSIVSLGPNMTELVFALGAQDRLKGRTDYCDYPEEVKDIPSIGTLMKPDLEKIAEIKPDLVLASTHVSDETLAKLDELGLPTLMLYDSEHLDGLYDIILTLGHVLNLNDKAAALEKSVRERIEAVKEAAPEQRPRVYYVVGFGESGDFTAGGKTFVNDIIEAAGGDNIAKDIEGWKYSSEKLIEEDPDVIIIPSWAAEGDGAFGKTAPYNELTAVKEGRVFAVDNNEIDRQGPRNADAVEKLAELFAKVAAPVH
;
A
#
# COMPACT_ATOMS: atom_id res chain seq x y z
N MET A 1 -50.84 -12.81 22.03
CA MET A 1 -51.16 -14.23 21.83
C MET A 1 -49.97 -14.82 21.13
N LYS A 2 -49.04 -15.48 21.86
CA LYS A 2 -48.90 -16.95 22.04
C LYS A 2 -48.84 -17.67 20.69
N ASN A 3 -47.67 -18.21 20.29
CA ASN A 3 -47.10 -19.52 20.66
C ASN A 3 -45.74 -19.66 19.99
N LYS A 4 -44.61 -19.91 20.65
CA LYS A 4 -44.13 -21.15 21.30
C LYS A 4 -43.82 -22.30 20.32
N SER A 5 -42.52 -22.59 20.25
CA SER A 5 -41.89 -23.91 20.40
C SER A 5 -41.81 -24.79 19.14
N LYS A 6 -40.65 -25.33 18.77
CA LYS A 6 -39.96 -26.42 19.46
C LYS A 6 -38.57 -26.67 18.93
N VAL A 7 -37.70 -26.84 19.89
CA VAL A 7 -36.40 -27.51 19.87
C VAL A 7 -36.58 -28.97 19.44
N LEU A 8 -35.64 -29.48 18.63
CA LEU A 8 -35.29 -30.90 18.69
C LEU A 8 -33.79 -31.09 18.47
N LEU A 9 -33.17 -31.53 19.54
CA LEU A 9 -31.88 -32.20 19.63
C LEU A 9 -31.95 -33.57 18.95
N LEU A 10 -30.80 -34.04 18.42
CA LEU A 10 -30.29 -35.42 18.55
C LEU A 10 -28.95 -35.44 17.77
N THR A 11 -27.79 -35.41 18.36
CA THR A 11 -26.94 -36.45 19.00
C THR A 11 -26.55 -37.61 18.09
N SER A 12 -25.26 -37.86 18.17
CA SER A 12 -24.46 -39.06 17.88
C SER A 12 -23.82 -39.04 16.48
N LEU A 13 -22.57 -39.38 16.26
CA LEU A 13 -21.78 -40.42 16.92
C LEU A 13 -20.29 -40.17 16.63
N LEU A 14 -19.44 -40.24 17.65
CA LEU A 14 -17.99 -40.39 17.58
C LEU A 14 -17.65 -41.68 16.81
N LEU A 15 -16.67 -41.59 15.91
CA LEU A 15 -15.86 -42.75 15.58
C LEU A 15 -14.40 -42.33 15.53
N ILE A 16 -13.73 -42.72 16.63
CA ILE A 16 -12.27 -42.72 16.80
C ILE A 16 -11.75 -43.90 15.98
N MET A 17 -10.81 -43.66 15.11
CA MET A 17 -9.94 -44.73 14.61
C MET A 17 -8.49 -44.27 14.67
N SER A 18 -7.85 -44.74 15.76
CA SER A 18 -6.40 -44.81 15.91
C SER A 18 -5.83 -45.69 14.81
N PHE A 19 -4.83 -45.20 14.11
CA PHE A 19 -3.94 -46.09 13.39
C PHE A 19 -2.52 -45.92 13.95
N MET A 20 -2.08 -46.99 14.65
CA MET A 20 -0.73 -47.14 15.23
C MET A 20 0.32 -47.18 14.12
N MET A 21 1.37 -46.46 14.37
CA MET A 21 2.67 -46.63 13.74
C MET A 21 3.19 -48.02 14.06
N SER A 22 3.64 -48.74 13.05
CA SER A 22 4.54 -49.86 13.18
C SER A 22 5.79 -49.57 12.35
N ALA A 23 6.87 -49.21 13.01
CA ALA A 23 8.19 -49.09 12.44
C ALA A 23 8.79 -50.49 12.32
N CYS A 24 8.98 -50.95 11.10
CA CYS A 24 9.85 -52.13 10.84
C CYS A 24 11.18 -51.62 10.30
N SER A 25 12.20 -51.66 11.17
CA SER A 25 13.59 -51.54 10.76
C SER A 25 14.07 -52.88 10.20
N ILE A 26 14.28 -52.90 8.87
CA ILE A 26 14.95 -54.03 8.23
C ILE A 26 16.45 -53.75 8.23
N ILE A 27 17.18 -54.46 9.08
CA ILE A 27 18.65 -54.52 9.08
C ILE A 27 19.04 -55.54 7.99
N LEU A 28 19.53 -55.04 6.86
CA LEU A 28 20.20 -55.85 5.84
C LEU A 28 21.69 -55.95 6.23
N LYS A 29 22.14 -57.14 6.57
CA LYS A 29 23.57 -57.49 6.71
C LYS A 29 24.18 -57.52 5.30
N PRO A 30 25.40 -56.99 5.11
CA PRO A 30 26.16 -57.19 3.88
C PRO A 30 26.78 -58.61 3.81
N PRO A 31 26.95 -59.16 2.60
CA PRO A 31 27.61 -60.44 2.44
C PRO A 31 29.13 -60.31 2.71
N VAL A 32 29.67 -61.26 3.42
CA VAL A 32 31.10 -61.42 3.65
C VAL A 32 31.67 -62.18 2.43
N ASN A 33 32.66 -61.58 1.76
CA ASN A 33 33.55 -62.32 0.86
C ASN A 33 34.87 -62.51 1.57
N GLU A 34 35.23 -63.76 1.74
CA GLU A 34 36.56 -64.17 2.10
C GLU A 34 37.50 -63.91 0.90
N GLU A 35 38.44 -63.00 1.07
CA GLU A 35 39.84 -63.10 0.61
C GLU A 35 40.53 -61.78 1.01
N GLY A 36 41.59 -61.93 1.81
CA GLY A 36 42.33 -60.82 2.36
C GLY A 36 43.14 -60.07 1.33
N ASN A 37 42.97 -58.78 1.26
CA ASN A 37 44.00 -57.81 0.94
C ASN A 37 43.59 -56.44 1.48
N ALA A 38 44.49 -55.82 2.24
CA ALA A 38 44.32 -54.49 2.76
C ALA A 38 44.36 -53.48 1.63
N VAL A 39 43.27 -52.75 1.43
CA VAL A 39 43.23 -51.54 0.56
C VAL A 39 43.04 -50.33 1.46
N GLU A 40 44.02 -49.45 1.41
CA GLU A 40 44.01 -48.14 2.06
C GLU A 40 42.71 -47.37 1.76
N THR A 41 42.01 -47.03 2.84
CA THR A 41 40.82 -46.17 2.75
C THR A 41 41.25 -44.72 2.56
N GLN A 42 41.21 -44.24 1.34
CA GLN A 42 41.24 -42.80 1.09
C GLN A 42 39.98 -42.18 1.71
N SER A 43 40.19 -41.28 2.65
CA SER A 43 39.18 -40.42 3.24
C SER A 43 38.58 -39.50 2.17
N VAL A 44 37.35 -39.80 1.76
CA VAL A 44 36.54 -38.85 1.00
C VAL A 44 36.18 -37.72 1.98
N GLN A 45 36.81 -36.58 1.81
CA GLN A 45 36.39 -35.32 2.43
C GLN A 45 34.96 -35.01 1.95
N SER A 46 34.05 -35.02 2.90
CA SER A 46 32.72 -34.42 2.75
C SER A 46 32.91 -32.96 2.39
N GLU A 47 32.63 -32.59 1.16
CA GLU A 47 32.45 -31.20 0.75
C GLU A 47 31.32 -30.62 1.58
N LYS A 48 31.71 -29.72 2.45
CA LYS A 48 30.82 -28.84 3.19
C LYS A 48 30.09 -27.97 2.15
N ALA A 49 28.80 -28.24 2.00
CA ALA A 49 27.95 -27.33 1.27
C ALA A 49 28.15 -25.94 1.91
N SER A 50 28.70 -25.02 1.14
CA SER A 50 28.75 -23.61 1.48
C SER A 50 27.32 -23.11 1.51
N ASP A 51 26.82 -22.82 2.72
CA ASP A 51 25.69 -21.92 2.90
C ASP A 51 26.14 -20.54 2.35
N ASP A 52 25.84 -20.28 1.09
CA ASP A 52 25.80 -18.95 0.55
C ASP A 52 24.55 -18.23 1.12
N ALA A 53 24.59 -17.99 2.43
CA ALA A 53 23.82 -16.90 2.99
C ALA A 53 24.51 -15.63 2.51
N GLU A 54 23.98 -15.04 1.42
CA GLU A 54 24.30 -13.71 0.98
C GLU A 54 24.15 -12.78 2.19
N SER A 55 25.26 -12.37 2.78
CA SER A 55 25.27 -11.46 3.90
C SER A 55 24.77 -10.12 3.34
N ALA A 56 23.50 -9.81 3.56
CA ALA A 56 22.96 -8.50 3.29
C ALA A 56 23.84 -7.48 4.01
N GLU A 57 24.58 -6.66 3.25
CA GLU A 57 25.34 -5.56 3.82
C GLU A 57 24.36 -4.64 4.56
N THR A 58 24.50 -4.56 5.88
CA THR A 58 23.68 -3.66 6.70
C THR A 58 24.04 -2.23 6.32
N LEU A 59 23.02 -1.45 5.94
CA LEU A 59 23.22 -0.05 5.58
C LEU A 59 23.70 0.77 6.80
N ALA A 60 24.53 1.77 6.54
CA ALA A 60 25.07 2.60 7.60
C ALA A 60 23.95 3.29 8.40
N ALA A 61 24.10 3.34 9.72
CA ALA A 61 23.20 4.06 10.58
C ALA A 61 23.20 5.55 10.29
N THR A 62 22.07 6.21 10.46
CA THR A 62 21.92 7.66 10.28
C THR A 62 22.72 8.41 11.33
N SER A 63 23.48 9.41 10.90
CA SER A 63 24.22 10.29 11.80
C SER A 63 23.41 11.54 12.12
N TYR A 64 23.45 11.99 13.37
CA TYR A 64 22.78 13.20 13.83
C TYR A 64 23.81 14.22 14.36
N PRO A 65 23.56 15.56 14.26
CA PRO A 65 22.35 16.16 13.69
C PRO A 65 22.20 15.85 12.20
N LEU A 66 20.98 15.59 11.77
CA LEU A 66 20.63 15.35 10.38
C LEU A 66 19.90 16.57 9.81
N THR A 67 20.40 17.16 8.74
CA THR A 67 19.68 18.18 7.96
C THR A 67 19.22 17.57 6.65
N ILE A 68 17.93 17.68 6.35
CA ILE A 68 17.31 17.12 5.15
C ILE A 68 16.45 18.18 4.46
N LYS A 69 16.42 18.15 3.15
CA LYS A 69 15.53 18.96 2.34
C LYS A 69 14.24 18.20 2.12
N ASP A 70 13.10 18.79 2.47
CA ASP A 70 11.80 18.18 2.31
C ASP A 70 11.17 18.42 0.91
N SER A 71 9.99 17.83 0.65
CA SER A 71 9.29 17.96 -0.63
C SER A 71 8.77 19.39 -0.91
N ALA A 72 8.78 20.27 0.09
CA ALA A 72 8.46 21.70 -0.06
C ALA A 72 9.72 22.59 -0.15
N ASP A 73 10.87 22.00 -0.48
CA ASP A 73 12.18 22.69 -0.59
C ASP A 73 12.67 23.34 0.72
N ARG A 74 12.14 22.94 1.89
CA ARG A 74 12.55 23.46 3.20
C ARG A 74 13.66 22.60 3.79
N GLU A 75 14.60 23.22 4.51
CA GLU A 75 15.62 22.52 5.30
C GLU A 75 15.07 22.22 6.70
N VAL A 76 15.04 20.94 7.05
CA VAL A 76 14.61 20.46 8.36
C VAL A 76 15.80 19.82 9.06
N THR A 77 16.12 20.30 10.26
CA THR A 77 17.25 19.77 11.06
C THR A 77 16.72 19.00 12.26
N LEU A 78 17.12 17.74 12.33
CA LEU A 78 16.83 16.82 13.45
C LEU A 78 18.09 16.70 14.32
N PRO A 79 18.05 17.18 15.57
CA PRO A 79 19.26 17.21 16.41
C PRO A 79 19.67 15.82 16.90
N ALA A 80 18.73 14.86 16.95
CA ALA A 80 18.93 13.50 17.44
C ALA A 80 17.99 12.53 16.74
N GLU A 81 18.15 11.24 17.00
CA GLU A 81 17.26 10.20 16.50
C GLU A 81 15.80 10.43 16.95
N VAL A 82 14.87 10.33 16.00
CA VAL A 82 13.43 10.52 16.21
C VAL A 82 12.84 9.37 17.03
N LYS A 83 12.27 9.66 18.19
CA LYS A 83 11.60 8.69 19.10
C LYS A 83 10.11 8.96 19.26
N SER A 84 9.65 10.15 18.93
CA SER A 84 8.26 10.59 19.05
C SER A 84 7.81 11.29 17.78
N ILE A 85 6.73 10.80 17.18
CA ILE A 85 6.21 11.25 15.88
C ILE A 85 4.75 11.66 16.05
N VAL A 86 4.36 12.75 15.41
CA VAL A 86 2.96 13.07 15.11
C VAL A 86 2.79 13.04 13.59
N SER A 87 1.76 12.34 13.11
CA SER A 87 1.44 12.26 11.68
C SER A 87 0.22 13.13 11.34
N LEU A 88 0.40 14.02 10.37
CA LEU A 88 -0.66 14.89 9.84
C LEU A 88 -1.34 14.31 8.59
N GLY A 89 -0.97 13.11 8.15
CA GLY A 89 -1.56 12.49 6.96
C GLY A 89 -1.63 10.97 7.02
N PRO A 90 -2.70 10.37 6.46
CA PRO A 90 -2.86 8.91 6.43
C PRO A 90 -1.69 8.19 5.78
N ASN A 91 -1.20 8.67 4.64
CA ASN A 91 -0.08 8.08 3.91
C ASN A 91 1.21 8.04 4.77
N MET A 92 1.50 9.11 5.51
CA MET A 92 2.64 9.15 6.43
C MET A 92 2.48 8.16 7.58
N THR A 93 1.26 8.05 8.11
CA THR A 93 0.93 7.05 9.14
C THR A 93 1.17 5.63 8.63
N GLU A 94 0.69 5.31 7.44
CA GLU A 94 0.87 4.00 6.81
C GLU A 94 2.35 3.66 6.58
N LEU A 95 3.16 4.64 6.15
CA LEU A 95 4.60 4.48 5.99
C LEU A 95 5.32 4.24 7.33
N VAL A 96 4.94 4.95 8.40
CA VAL A 96 5.50 4.70 9.75
C VAL A 96 5.22 3.27 10.21
N PHE A 97 4.02 2.75 9.98
CA PHE A 97 3.67 1.36 10.28
C PHE A 97 4.44 0.37 9.41
N ALA A 98 4.50 0.61 8.10
CA ALA A 98 5.21 -0.27 7.17
C ALA A 98 6.71 -0.39 7.47
N LEU A 99 7.33 0.67 8.00
CA LEU A 99 8.71 0.67 8.47
C LEU A 99 8.86 0.06 9.88
N GLY A 100 7.76 -0.34 10.54
CA GLY A 100 7.77 -0.89 11.88
C GLY A 100 8.20 0.11 12.96
N ALA A 101 7.78 1.38 12.79
CA ALA A 101 8.05 2.48 13.73
C ALA A 101 6.77 2.95 14.46
N GLN A 102 5.70 2.16 14.46
CA GLN A 102 4.41 2.49 15.07
C GLN A 102 4.51 2.87 16.54
N ASP A 103 5.43 2.28 17.29
CA ASP A 103 5.63 2.60 18.72
C ASP A 103 6.11 4.04 18.96
N ARG A 104 6.67 4.68 17.91
CA ARG A 104 7.09 6.08 17.95
C ARG A 104 5.93 7.04 17.66
N LEU A 105 4.82 6.58 17.07
CA LEU A 105 3.68 7.41 16.70
C LEU A 105 2.85 7.74 17.94
N LYS A 106 2.73 9.04 18.27
CA LYS A 106 2.07 9.55 19.48
C LYS A 106 0.79 10.33 19.18
N GLY A 107 0.57 10.67 17.91
CA GLY A 107 -0.64 11.35 17.44
C GLY A 107 -0.85 11.16 15.95
N ARG A 108 -2.14 11.09 15.55
CA ARG A 108 -2.55 10.94 14.16
C ARG A 108 -3.81 11.76 13.88
N THR A 109 -4.11 12.04 12.62
CA THR A 109 -5.37 12.70 12.27
C THR A 109 -6.55 11.71 12.27
N ASP A 110 -7.78 12.23 12.31
CA ASP A 110 -9.01 11.42 12.26
C ASP A 110 -9.14 10.57 10.98
N TYR A 111 -8.43 10.96 9.92
CA TYR A 111 -8.42 10.26 8.63
C TYR A 111 -7.42 9.08 8.55
N CYS A 112 -6.59 8.91 9.56
CA CYS A 112 -5.69 7.76 9.66
C CYS A 112 -6.47 6.55 10.17
N ASP A 113 -6.79 5.62 9.28
CA ASP A 113 -7.67 4.47 9.50
C ASP A 113 -7.02 3.12 9.19
N TYR A 114 -5.80 3.13 8.66
CA TYR A 114 -5.04 1.94 8.31
C TYR A 114 -3.59 1.99 8.83
N PRO A 115 -3.05 0.85 9.33
CA PRO A 115 -3.78 -0.38 9.64
C PRO A 115 -4.77 -0.20 10.82
N GLU A 116 -5.56 -1.22 11.16
CA GLU A 116 -6.62 -1.09 12.19
C GLU A 116 -6.10 -0.61 13.54
N GLU A 117 -4.88 -1.00 13.90
CA GLU A 117 -4.19 -0.65 15.15
C GLU A 117 -3.93 0.86 15.29
N VAL A 118 -3.98 1.60 14.20
CA VAL A 118 -3.82 3.06 14.24
C VAL A 118 -4.90 3.75 15.08
N LYS A 119 -6.06 3.12 15.24
CA LYS A 119 -7.18 3.64 16.01
C LYS A 119 -6.87 3.76 17.50
N ASP A 120 -5.91 3.00 18.02
CA ASP A 120 -5.44 3.06 19.40
C ASP A 120 -4.56 4.30 19.66
N ILE A 121 -4.09 4.98 18.61
CA ILE A 121 -3.27 6.18 18.72
C ILE A 121 -4.17 7.41 18.84
N PRO A 122 -3.90 8.32 19.81
CA PRO A 122 -4.71 9.52 20.02
C PRO A 122 -4.86 10.38 18.76
N SER A 123 -6.09 10.86 18.52
CA SER A 123 -6.35 11.83 17.46
C SER A 123 -5.87 13.22 17.85
N ILE A 124 -5.22 13.88 16.90
CA ILE A 124 -4.83 15.29 16.97
C ILE A 124 -5.72 16.17 16.06
N GLY A 125 -6.97 15.74 15.81
CA GLY A 125 -7.93 16.48 15.01
C GLY A 125 -7.99 16.05 13.55
N THR A 126 -8.56 16.91 12.69
CA THR A 126 -8.78 16.58 11.28
C THR A 126 -7.56 16.90 10.42
N LEU A 127 -7.55 16.34 9.21
CA LEU A 127 -6.51 16.60 8.20
C LEU A 127 -6.36 18.11 7.89
N MET A 128 -7.49 18.83 7.77
CA MET A 128 -7.51 20.26 7.43
C MET A 128 -7.37 21.19 8.62
N LYS A 129 -7.62 20.69 9.84
CA LYS A 129 -7.53 21.46 11.09
C LYS A 129 -6.95 20.57 12.19
N PRO A 130 -5.64 20.33 12.17
CA PRO A 130 -4.96 19.65 13.27
C PRO A 130 -5.00 20.52 14.54
N ASP A 131 -5.12 19.86 15.68
CA ASP A 131 -5.12 20.50 17.00
C ASP A 131 -3.67 20.79 17.42
N LEU A 132 -3.21 22.00 17.14
CA LEU A 132 -1.83 22.42 17.41
C LEU A 132 -1.49 22.44 18.91
N GLU A 133 -2.50 22.64 19.79
CA GLU A 133 -2.28 22.60 21.24
C GLU A 133 -1.94 21.18 21.68
N LYS A 134 -2.70 20.18 21.20
CA LYS A 134 -2.37 18.76 21.45
C LYS A 134 -1.02 18.36 20.91
N ILE A 135 -0.67 18.83 19.68
CA ILE A 135 0.64 18.54 19.09
C ILE A 135 1.76 19.12 19.97
N ALA A 136 1.59 20.36 20.43
CA ALA A 136 2.55 21.03 21.31
C ALA A 136 2.66 20.34 22.69
N GLU A 137 1.56 19.78 23.23
CA GLU A 137 1.57 19.00 24.47
C GLU A 137 2.34 17.68 24.33
N ILE A 138 2.21 17.00 23.16
CA ILE A 138 2.95 15.77 22.84
C ILE A 138 4.45 16.03 22.77
N LYS A 139 4.86 17.20 22.30
CA LYS A 139 6.27 17.59 22.05
C LYS A 139 7.00 16.54 21.20
N PRO A 140 6.50 16.26 19.99
CA PRO A 140 7.12 15.26 19.14
C PRO A 140 8.52 15.71 18.70
N ASP A 141 9.41 14.74 18.50
CA ASP A 141 10.71 14.98 17.87
C ASP A 141 10.55 15.32 16.37
N LEU A 142 9.45 14.87 15.77
CA LEU A 142 9.13 15.07 14.37
C LEU A 142 7.62 15.10 14.13
N VAL A 143 7.17 16.08 13.35
CA VAL A 143 5.85 16.10 12.72
C VAL A 143 6.00 15.70 11.27
N LEU A 144 5.29 14.64 10.85
CA LEU A 144 5.24 14.20 9.46
C LEU A 144 4.02 14.78 8.77
N ALA A 145 4.23 15.43 7.64
CA ALA A 145 3.19 16.09 6.85
C ALA A 145 3.23 15.64 5.38
N SER A 146 2.12 15.84 4.68
CA SER A 146 1.95 15.60 3.25
C SER A 146 1.19 16.76 2.61
N THR A 147 0.62 16.58 1.42
CA THR A 147 0.04 17.62 0.55
C THR A 147 -1.10 18.46 1.14
N HIS A 148 -1.79 18.00 2.18
CA HIS A 148 -3.01 18.65 2.69
C HIS A 148 -2.80 19.61 3.86
N VAL A 149 -1.55 19.86 4.24
CA VAL A 149 -1.23 20.78 5.32
C VAL A 149 -1.12 22.20 4.78
N SER A 150 -1.85 23.15 5.38
CA SER A 150 -1.79 24.54 4.93
C SER A 150 -0.51 25.25 5.37
N ASP A 151 -0.09 26.27 4.60
CA ASP A 151 1.05 27.11 4.95
C ASP A 151 0.88 27.77 6.33
N GLU A 152 -0.35 28.13 6.71
CA GLU A 152 -0.65 28.67 8.05
C GLU A 152 -0.35 27.65 9.15
N THR A 153 -0.72 26.39 8.93
CA THR A 153 -0.42 25.30 9.88
C THR A 153 1.07 25.07 10.00
N LEU A 154 1.78 25.05 8.86
CA LEU A 154 3.25 24.91 8.84
C LEU A 154 3.94 26.03 9.59
N ALA A 155 3.56 27.29 9.31
CA ALA A 155 4.13 28.45 10.00
C ALA A 155 3.92 28.38 11.54
N LYS A 156 2.77 27.93 11.99
CA LYS A 156 2.50 27.77 13.43
C LYS A 156 3.31 26.64 14.05
N LEU A 157 3.52 25.52 13.35
CA LEU A 157 4.39 24.45 13.82
C LEU A 157 5.85 24.92 13.94
N ASP A 158 6.31 25.73 12.97
CA ASP A 158 7.64 26.34 13.00
C ASP A 158 7.76 27.34 14.18
N GLU A 159 6.74 28.19 14.43
CA GLU A 159 6.69 29.10 15.58
C GLU A 159 6.74 28.35 16.93
N LEU A 160 6.17 27.15 16.99
CA LEU A 160 6.22 26.27 18.15
C LEU A 160 7.56 25.53 18.27
N GLY A 161 8.47 25.67 17.30
CA GLY A 161 9.76 25.00 17.29
C GLY A 161 9.66 23.49 17.07
N LEU A 162 8.60 23.01 16.44
CA LEU A 162 8.37 21.60 16.16
C LEU A 162 8.92 21.25 14.78
N PRO A 163 9.97 20.41 14.68
CA PRO A 163 10.51 19.98 13.39
C PRO A 163 9.41 19.31 12.55
N THR A 164 9.10 19.89 11.40
CA THR A 164 8.03 19.38 10.50
C THR A 164 8.63 19.03 9.15
N LEU A 165 8.51 17.77 8.75
CA LEU A 165 9.01 17.25 7.49
C LEU A 165 7.83 16.94 6.55
N MET A 166 7.82 17.57 5.38
CA MET A 166 6.85 17.30 4.33
C MET A 166 7.42 16.30 3.33
N LEU A 167 6.71 15.17 3.15
CA LEU A 167 7.09 14.14 2.17
C LEU A 167 5.90 13.83 1.26
N TYR A 168 6.07 14.14 -0.02
CA TYR A 168 5.10 13.83 -1.09
C TYR A 168 5.74 13.95 -2.47
N ASP A 169 5.19 13.24 -3.44
CA ASP A 169 5.35 13.52 -4.87
C ASP A 169 3.96 13.39 -5.52
N SER A 170 3.34 14.51 -5.86
CA SER A 170 1.99 14.51 -6.42
C SER A 170 1.93 14.12 -7.88
N GLU A 171 3.07 14.11 -8.58
CA GLU A 171 3.14 13.93 -10.03
C GLU A 171 3.48 12.50 -10.43
N HIS A 172 4.39 11.83 -9.68
CA HIS A 172 4.92 10.54 -10.10
C HIS A 172 4.82 9.46 -9.02
N LEU A 173 4.47 8.25 -9.46
CA LEU A 173 4.46 7.06 -8.60
C LEU A 173 5.88 6.73 -8.10
N ASP A 174 6.89 6.92 -8.94
CA ASP A 174 8.28 6.63 -8.57
C ASP A 174 8.79 7.49 -7.40
N GLY A 175 8.21 8.67 -7.18
CA GLY A 175 8.49 9.49 -6.01
C GLY A 175 8.21 8.80 -4.68
N LEU A 176 7.34 7.77 -4.67
CA LEU A 176 7.10 6.94 -3.49
C LEU A 176 8.37 6.25 -3.00
N TYR A 177 9.23 5.82 -3.90
CA TYR A 177 10.48 5.13 -3.54
C TYR A 177 11.42 6.04 -2.75
N ASP A 178 11.55 7.27 -3.21
CA ASP A 178 12.35 8.29 -2.52
C ASP A 178 11.75 8.68 -1.16
N ILE A 179 10.43 8.74 -1.06
CA ILE A 179 9.71 8.98 0.20
C ILE A 179 9.99 7.88 1.21
N ILE A 180 9.93 6.61 0.79
CA ILE A 180 10.22 5.44 1.65
C ILE A 180 11.66 5.51 2.17
N LEU A 181 12.64 5.72 1.27
CA LEU A 181 14.06 5.77 1.63
C LEU A 181 14.37 6.98 2.53
N THR A 182 13.80 8.14 2.20
CA THR A 182 13.96 9.36 2.99
C THR A 182 13.42 9.19 4.41
N LEU A 183 12.20 8.65 4.55
CA LEU A 183 11.61 8.41 5.87
C LEU A 183 12.41 7.36 6.65
N GLY A 184 12.89 6.32 5.97
CA GLY A 184 13.79 5.34 6.57
C GLY A 184 15.08 5.96 7.12
N HIS A 185 15.69 6.85 6.35
CA HIS A 185 16.87 7.59 6.77
C HIS A 185 16.60 8.50 7.98
N VAL A 186 15.50 9.25 7.93
CA VAL A 186 15.05 10.12 9.03
C VAL A 186 14.80 9.35 10.32
N LEU A 187 14.27 8.15 10.23
CA LEU A 187 13.94 7.30 11.38
C LEU A 187 15.07 6.35 11.79
N ASN A 188 16.23 6.39 11.12
CA ASN A 188 17.34 5.44 11.30
C ASN A 188 16.90 3.97 11.12
N LEU A 189 16.11 3.72 10.07
CA LEU A 189 15.57 2.42 9.67
C LEU A 189 15.97 2.08 8.22
N ASN A 190 17.22 2.37 7.84
CA ASN A 190 17.70 2.31 6.46
C ASN A 190 17.49 0.93 5.81
N ASP A 191 17.82 -0.15 6.51
CA ASP A 191 17.65 -1.52 5.98
C ASP A 191 16.17 -1.87 5.74
N LYS A 192 15.29 -1.46 6.66
CA LYS A 192 13.85 -1.69 6.51
C LYS A 192 13.26 -0.89 5.36
N ALA A 193 13.72 0.35 5.19
CA ALA A 193 13.29 1.21 4.09
C ALA A 193 13.75 0.66 2.74
N ALA A 194 15.00 0.22 2.62
CA ALA A 194 15.50 -0.40 1.41
C ALA A 194 14.75 -1.70 1.06
N ALA A 195 14.44 -2.54 2.06
CA ALA A 195 13.67 -3.75 1.84
C ALA A 195 12.22 -3.45 1.41
N LEU A 196 11.57 -2.44 2.02
CA LEU A 196 10.22 -2.01 1.69
C LEU A 196 10.18 -1.41 0.27
N GLU A 197 11.09 -0.49 -0.03
CA GLU A 197 11.21 0.14 -1.35
C GLU A 197 11.39 -0.92 -2.45
N LYS A 198 12.35 -1.83 -2.26
CA LYS A 198 12.60 -2.92 -3.18
C LYS A 198 11.35 -3.77 -3.41
N SER A 199 10.66 -4.18 -2.34
CA SER A 199 9.45 -4.99 -2.43
C SER A 199 8.32 -4.28 -3.20
N VAL A 200 8.08 -2.99 -2.92
CA VAL A 200 7.06 -2.20 -3.62
C VAL A 200 7.40 -2.04 -5.09
N ARG A 201 8.66 -1.70 -5.41
CA ARG A 201 9.15 -1.54 -6.77
C ARG A 201 9.03 -2.83 -7.58
N GLU A 202 9.53 -3.95 -7.04
CA GLU A 202 9.51 -5.25 -7.74
C GLU A 202 8.09 -5.71 -8.05
N ARG A 203 7.14 -5.48 -7.14
CA ARG A 203 5.73 -5.81 -7.37
C ARG A 203 5.12 -4.96 -8.49
N ILE A 204 5.35 -3.65 -8.48
CA ILE A 204 4.85 -2.75 -9.51
C ILE A 204 5.48 -3.07 -10.88
N GLU A 205 6.79 -3.26 -10.94
CA GLU A 205 7.48 -3.58 -12.20
C GLU A 205 7.04 -4.94 -12.76
N ALA A 206 6.81 -5.95 -11.91
CA ALA A 206 6.30 -7.24 -12.36
C ALA A 206 4.92 -7.13 -13.06
N VAL A 207 4.04 -6.25 -12.56
CA VAL A 207 2.75 -5.97 -13.22
C VAL A 207 2.95 -5.21 -14.52
N LYS A 208 3.80 -4.20 -14.56
CA LYS A 208 4.12 -3.43 -15.78
C LYS A 208 4.65 -4.33 -16.90
N GLU A 209 5.57 -5.25 -16.56
CA GLU A 209 6.15 -6.21 -17.53
C GLU A 209 5.11 -7.20 -18.06
N ALA A 210 4.12 -7.56 -17.25
CA ALA A 210 3.05 -8.49 -17.63
C ALA A 210 1.86 -7.79 -18.33
N ALA A 211 1.86 -6.44 -18.42
CA ALA A 211 0.75 -5.69 -18.99
C ALA A 211 0.51 -6.04 -20.48
N PRO A 212 -0.76 -6.21 -20.91
CA PRO A 212 -1.09 -6.54 -22.27
C PRO A 212 -0.80 -5.36 -23.23
N GLU A 213 -0.51 -5.67 -24.51
CA GLU A 213 -0.36 -4.64 -25.53
C GLU A 213 -1.65 -3.83 -25.75
N GLN A 214 -2.80 -4.52 -25.71
CA GLN A 214 -4.12 -3.85 -25.83
C GLN A 214 -4.62 -3.47 -24.43
N ARG A 215 -4.60 -2.18 -24.17
CA ARG A 215 -4.98 -1.61 -22.89
C ARG A 215 -6.42 -1.10 -22.93
N PRO A 216 -7.26 -1.42 -21.91
CA PRO A 216 -8.58 -0.82 -21.82
C PRO A 216 -8.48 0.67 -21.53
N ARG A 217 -9.39 1.45 -22.11
CA ARG A 217 -9.55 2.88 -21.83
C ARG A 217 -10.24 3.06 -20.48
N VAL A 218 -9.57 3.72 -19.54
CA VAL A 218 -9.98 3.80 -18.13
C VAL A 218 -10.35 5.20 -17.73
N TYR A 219 -11.46 5.35 -17.01
CA TYR A 219 -11.80 6.56 -16.27
C TYR A 219 -11.80 6.29 -14.78
N TYR A 220 -11.03 7.06 -14.01
CA TYR A 220 -10.99 6.99 -12.56
C TYR A 220 -11.81 8.12 -11.94
N VAL A 221 -12.79 7.77 -11.10
CA VAL A 221 -13.67 8.74 -10.46
C VAL A 221 -13.10 9.18 -9.12
N VAL A 222 -12.71 10.43 -8.99
CA VAL A 222 -12.37 11.10 -7.73
C VAL A 222 -13.58 11.81 -7.14
N GLY A 223 -14.41 12.40 -7.99
CA GLY A 223 -15.67 13.03 -7.62
C GLY A 223 -16.55 13.23 -8.85
N PHE A 224 -17.86 13.38 -8.64
CA PHE A 224 -18.83 13.54 -9.71
C PHE A 224 -20.09 14.27 -9.25
N GLY A 225 -20.92 14.70 -10.20
CA GLY A 225 -22.23 15.28 -9.94
C GLY A 225 -22.22 16.79 -9.79
N GLU A 226 -23.05 17.36 -8.91
CA GLU A 226 -23.28 18.82 -8.81
C GLU A 226 -22.02 19.62 -8.48
N SER A 227 -21.05 19.01 -7.81
CA SER A 227 -19.77 19.66 -7.49
C SER A 227 -18.79 19.67 -8.66
N GLY A 228 -19.13 19.03 -9.77
CA GLY A 228 -18.28 18.82 -10.94
C GLY A 228 -17.63 17.44 -10.97
N ASP A 229 -17.03 17.13 -12.11
CA ASP A 229 -16.34 15.87 -12.32
C ASP A 229 -14.84 16.04 -12.05
N PHE A 230 -14.31 15.09 -11.29
CA PHE A 230 -12.91 15.06 -10.93
C PHE A 230 -12.34 13.67 -11.21
N THR A 231 -11.18 13.64 -11.85
CA THR A 231 -10.42 12.44 -12.20
C THR A 231 -8.92 12.73 -12.09
N ALA A 232 -8.11 11.71 -12.20
CA ALA A 232 -6.65 11.87 -12.23
C ALA A 232 -6.16 12.22 -13.64
N GLY A 233 -5.63 13.43 -13.82
CA GLY A 233 -4.98 13.85 -15.06
C GLY A 233 -3.59 13.25 -15.22
N GLY A 234 -2.95 13.46 -16.38
CA GLY A 234 -1.68 12.83 -16.75
C GLY A 234 -0.47 13.15 -15.87
N LYS A 235 -0.52 14.30 -15.17
CA LYS A 235 0.53 14.69 -14.21
C LYS A 235 0.09 14.39 -12.78
N THR A 236 -0.27 13.14 -12.52
CA THR A 236 -0.63 12.67 -11.18
C THR A 236 -0.07 11.25 -10.97
N PHE A 237 0.39 10.95 -9.77
CA PHE A 237 0.84 9.59 -9.44
C PHE A 237 -0.26 8.54 -9.61
N VAL A 238 -1.53 8.94 -9.56
CA VAL A 238 -2.69 8.06 -9.82
C VAL A 238 -2.76 7.67 -11.30
N ASN A 239 -2.42 8.59 -12.22
CA ASN A 239 -2.24 8.24 -13.63
C ASN A 239 -1.22 7.13 -13.79
N ASP A 240 -0.06 7.26 -13.13
CA ASP A 240 1.01 6.28 -13.21
C ASP A 240 0.57 4.91 -12.64
N ILE A 241 -0.27 4.89 -11.59
CA ILE A 241 -0.88 3.67 -11.06
C ILE A 241 -1.76 2.99 -12.12
N ILE A 242 -2.63 3.75 -12.81
CA ILE A 242 -3.51 3.22 -13.84
C ILE A 242 -2.68 2.65 -15.00
N GLU A 243 -1.66 3.38 -15.44
CA GLU A 243 -0.79 2.94 -16.54
C GLU A 243 0.08 1.74 -16.15
N ALA A 244 0.61 1.72 -14.93
CA ALA A 244 1.36 0.58 -14.40
C ALA A 244 0.52 -0.70 -14.34
N ALA A 245 -0.77 -0.56 -14.03
CA ALA A 245 -1.73 -1.66 -14.05
C ALA A 245 -2.16 -2.10 -15.46
N GLY A 246 -1.65 -1.46 -16.52
CA GLY A 246 -1.97 -1.80 -17.91
C GLY A 246 -3.25 -1.13 -18.44
N GLY A 247 -3.76 -0.08 -17.78
CA GLY A 247 -4.84 0.76 -18.29
C GLY A 247 -4.33 1.87 -19.22
N ASP A 248 -5.22 2.45 -20.02
CA ASP A 248 -5.02 3.69 -20.77
C ASP A 248 -5.95 4.76 -20.20
N ASN A 249 -5.39 5.67 -19.39
CA ASN A 249 -6.16 6.71 -18.73
C ASN A 249 -6.68 7.74 -19.77
N ILE A 250 -8.01 7.85 -19.94
CA ILE A 250 -8.60 8.81 -20.89
C ILE A 250 -8.37 10.28 -20.52
N ALA A 251 -7.94 10.54 -19.29
CA ALA A 251 -7.62 11.88 -18.78
C ALA A 251 -6.12 12.22 -18.82
N LYS A 252 -5.26 11.36 -19.39
CA LYS A 252 -3.79 11.54 -19.41
C LYS A 252 -3.30 12.84 -20.04
N ASP A 253 -4.08 13.42 -20.97
CA ASP A 253 -3.74 14.68 -21.65
C ASP A 253 -4.23 15.92 -20.88
N ILE A 254 -4.78 15.75 -19.67
CA ILE A 254 -5.30 16.83 -18.83
C ILE A 254 -4.36 17.08 -17.67
N GLU A 255 -4.10 18.36 -17.38
CA GLU A 255 -3.40 18.75 -16.16
C GLU A 255 -4.39 18.91 -15.00
N GLY A 256 -4.03 18.33 -13.85
CA GLY A 256 -4.81 18.40 -12.60
C GLY A 256 -6.00 17.44 -12.58
N TRP A 257 -7.06 17.82 -11.90
CA TRP A 257 -8.12 16.91 -11.46
C TRP A 257 -9.49 17.15 -12.08
N LYS A 258 -9.70 18.27 -12.77
CA LYS A 258 -11.01 18.61 -13.37
C LYS A 258 -11.21 17.93 -14.70
N TYR A 259 -12.41 17.36 -14.88
CA TYR A 259 -12.86 16.77 -16.13
C TYR A 259 -14.24 17.34 -16.51
N SER A 260 -14.70 17.10 -17.73
CA SER A 260 -16.05 17.49 -18.17
C SER A 260 -16.90 16.25 -18.39
N SER A 261 -18.11 16.25 -17.86
CA SER A 261 -19.07 15.16 -18.08
C SER A 261 -19.38 14.97 -19.57
N GLU A 262 -19.45 16.06 -20.36
CA GLU A 262 -19.67 15.98 -21.79
C GLU A 262 -18.50 15.24 -22.48
N LYS A 263 -17.25 15.57 -22.08
CA LYS A 263 -16.07 14.87 -22.61
C LYS A 263 -16.06 13.40 -22.18
N LEU A 264 -16.47 13.10 -20.95
CA LEU A 264 -16.57 11.71 -20.47
C LEU A 264 -17.55 10.89 -21.31
N ILE A 265 -18.71 11.47 -21.65
CA ILE A 265 -19.72 10.81 -22.51
C ILE A 265 -19.19 10.64 -23.94
N GLU A 266 -18.49 11.64 -24.49
CA GLU A 266 -17.89 11.54 -25.83
C GLU A 266 -16.79 10.48 -25.90
N GLU A 267 -15.96 10.41 -24.89
CA GLU A 267 -14.85 9.45 -24.79
C GLU A 267 -15.33 8.01 -24.53
N ASP A 268 -16.44 7.83 -23.84
CA ASP A 268 -17.07 6.54 -23.49
C ASP A 268 -16.06 5.44 -23.16
N PRO A 269 -15.43 5.48 -21.99
CA PRO A 269 -14.33 4.57 -21.61
C PRO A 269 -14.78 3.12 -21.52
N ASP A 270 -13.83 2.19 -21.70
CA ASP A 270 -14.09 0.74 -21.59
C ASP A 270 -14.35 0.30 -20.15
N VAL A 271 -13.69 0.97 -19.19
CA VAL A 271 -13.72 0.65 -17.75
C VAL A 271 -13.83 1.92 -16.94
N ILE A 272 -14.64 1.87 -15.89
CA ILE A 272 -14.76 2.94 -14.90
C ILE A 272 -14.39 2.40 -13.52
N ILE A 273 -13.45 3.05 -12.87
CA ILE A 273 -13.04 2.76 -11.50
C ILE A 273 -13.65 3.83 -10.60
N ILE A 274 -14.40 3.41 -9.59
CA ILE A 274 -15.07 4.30 -8.64
C ILE A 274 -14.65 4.01 -7.21
N PRO A 275 -14.60 5.01 -6.32
CA PRO A 275 -14.46 4.77 -4.90
C PRO A 275 -15.70 4.03 -4.34
N SER A 276 -15.50 3.23 -3.29
CA SER A 276 -16.57 2.39 -2.73
C SER A 276 -17.82 3.19 -2.34
N TRP A 277 -17.66 4.43 -1.86
CA TRP A 277 -18.80 5.30 -1.51
C TRP A 277 -19.68 5.70 -2.72
N ALA A 278 -19.14 5.66 -3.94
CA ALA A 278 -19.85 6.01 -5.17
C ALA A 278 -20.66 4.84 -5.77
N ALA A 279 -20.55 3.65 -5.19
CA ALA A 279 -21.17 2.44 -5.71
C ALA A 279 -22.64 2.25 -5.26
N GLU A 280 -23.03 2.83 -4.13
CA GLU A 280 -24.28 2.51 -3.44
C GLU A 280 -25.20 3.74 -3.30
N GLY A 281 -26.47 3.46 -3.01
CA GLY A 281 -27.49 4.47 -2.77
C GLY A 281 -28.17 5.02 -4.03
N ASP A 282 -29.03 6.01 -3.83
CA ASP A 282 -29.78 6.66 -4.93
C ASP A 282 -28.89 7.59 -5.76
N GLY A 283 -27.82 8.10 -5.18
CA GLY A 283 -26.80 8.91 -5.83
C GLY A 283 -25.62 8.11 -6.39
N ALA A 284 -25.72 6.78 -6.50
CA ALA A 284 -24.64 5.96 -7.06
C ALA A 284 -24.28 6.40 -8.48
N PHE A 285 -22.99 6.37 -8.80
CA PHE A 285 -22.45 6.81 -10.10
C PHE A 285 -23.25 6.21 -11.27
N GLY A 286 -23.44 4.89 -11.29
CA GLY A 286 -24.14 4.20 -12.36
C GLY A 286 -25.65 4.47 -12.46
N LYS A 287 -26.27 5.19 -11.48
CA LYS A 287 -27.68 5.58 -11.51
C LYS A 287 -27.90 7.06 -11.82
N THR A 288 -26.83 7.85 -11.75
CA THR A 288 -26.88 9.30 -11.91
C THR A 288 -26.70 9.68 -13.37
N ALA A 289 -27.58 10.55 -13.90
CA ALA A 289 -27.39 11.13 -15.23
C ALA A 289 -26.26 12.17 -15.18
N PRO A 290 -25.43 12.28 -16.23
CA PRO A 290 -25.48 11.52 -17.48
C PRO A 290 -24.67 10.19 -17.46
N TYR A 291 -24.04 9.82 -16.36
CA TYR A 291 -23.10 8.67 -16.27
C TYR A 291 -23.77 7.33 -16.56
N ASN A 292 -25.08 7.20 -16.23
CA ASN A 292 -25.87 6.00 -16.52
C ASN A 292 -26.03 5.69 -18.02
N GLU A 293 -25.61 6.62 -18.91
CA GLU A 293 -25.64 6.43 -20.35
C GLU A 293 -24.36 5.80 -20.92
N LEU A 294 -23.26 5.80 -20.12
CA LEU A 294 -21.99 5.23 -20.51
C LEU A 294 -22.10 3.73 -20.82
N THR A 295 -21.38 3.28 -21.84
CA THR A 295 -21.36 1.86 -22.24
C THR A 295 -20.81 0.99 -21.11
N ALA A 296 -19.74 1.41 -20.44
CA ALA A 296 -19.20 0.69 -19.29
C ALA A 296 -20.22 0.48 -18.17
N VAL A 297 -21.10 1.46 -17.91
CA VAL A 297 -22.18 1.32 -16.92
C VAL A 297 -23.23 0.31 -17.37
N LYS A 298 -23.69 0.38 -18.63
CA LYS A 298 -24.69 -0.50 -19.20
C LYS A 298 -24.22 -1.97 -19.25
N GLU A 299 -22.92 -2.18 -19.41
CA GLU A 299 -22.30 -3.49 -19.51
C GLU A 299 -21.69 -4.00 -18.21
N GLY A 300 -21.84 -3.26 -17.12
CA GLY A 300 -21.37 -3.68 -15.79
C GLY A 300 -19.85 -3.65 -15.62
N ARG A 301 -19.15 -2.80 -16.38
CA ARG A 301 -17.70 -2.60 -16.29
C ARG A 301 -17.34 -1.39 -15.41
N VAL A 302 -18.09 -1.20 -14.34
CA VAL A 302 -17.85 -0.23 -13.26
C VAL A 302 -17.41 -0.97 -12.02
N PHE A 303 -16.20 -0.72 -11.55
CA PHE A 303 -15.60 -1.44 -10.43
C PHE A 303 -15.38 -0.50 -9.26
N ALA A 304 -15.97 -0.85 -8.12
CA ALA A 304 -15.72 -0.16 -6.85
C ALA A 304 -14.45 -0.68 -6.19
N VAL A 305 -13.60 0.25 -5.76
CA VAL A 305 -12.32 -0.05 -5.10
C VAL A 305 -12.19 0.71 -3.79
N ASP A 306 -11.32 0.25 -2.90
CA ASP A 306 -10.84 1.08 -1.80
C ASP A 306 -9.91 2.16 -2.37
N ASN A 307 -10.46 3.36 -2.58
CA ASN A 307 -9.70 4.47 -3.14
C ASN A 307 -8.51 4.91 -2.25
N ASN A 308 -8.51 4.58 -0.96
CA ASN A 308 -7.37 4.87 -0.09
C ASN A 308 -6.09 4.14 -0.53
N GLU A 309 -6.20 2.98 -1.20
CA GLU A 309 -5.06 2.27 -1.75
C GLU A 309 -4.47 2.98 -2.99
N ILE A 310 -5.28 3.80 -3.68
CA ILE A 310 -4.90 4.54 -4.88
C ILE A 310 -4.52 5.98 -4.53
N ASP A 311 -5.39 6.68 -3.77
CA ASP A 311 -5.27 8.12 -3.52
C ASP A 311 -4.20 8.49 -2.48
N ARG A 312 -3.74 7.52 -1.68
CA ARG A 312 -2.69 7.71 -0.68
C ARG A 312 -1.37 7.19 -1.23
N GLN A 313 -0.43 8.10 -1.52
CA GLN A 313 0.90 7.69 -1.95
C GLN A 313 1.62 6.95 -0.82
N GLY A 314 1.72 5.63 -0.96
CA GLY A 314 2.20 4.74 0.08
C GLY A 314 2.39 3.30 -0.39
N PRO A 315 2.84 2.39 0.49
CA PRO A 315 3.17 1.00 0.10
C PRO A 315 2.00 0.22 -0.51
N ARG A 316 0.74 0.60 -0.17
CA ARG A 316 -0.47 -0.03 -0.73
C ARG A 316 -0.73 0.32 -2.20
N ASN A 317 0.03 1.27 -2.79
CA ASN A 317 -0.06 1.51 -4.22
C ASN A 317 0.35 0.28 -5.04
N ALA A 318 1.23 -0.59 -4.52
CA ALA A 318 1.51 -1.88 -5.16
C ALA A 318 0.29 -2.81 -5.16
N ASP A 319 -0.47 -2.86 -4.05
CA ASP A 319 -1.73 -3.62 -3.98
C ASP A 319 -2.76 -3.07 -4.97
N ALA A 320 -2.83 -1.74 -5.10
CA ALA A 320 -3.72 -1.07 -6.05
C ALA A 320 -3.36 -1.43 -7.50
N VAL A 321 -2.08 -1.37 -7.86
CA VAL A 321 -1.60 -1.73 -9.21
C VAL A 321 -1.95 -3.19 -9.54
N GLU A 322 -1.69 -4.13 -8.63
CA GLU A 322 -2.03 -5.55 -8.81
C GLU A 322 -3.55 -5.77 -8.99
N LYS A 323 -4.37 -5.16 -8.12
CA LYS A 323 -5.84 -5.27 -8.19
C LYS A 323 -6.41 -4.67 -9.47
N LEU A 324 -5.93 -3.50 -9.88
CA LEU A 324 -6.37 -2.87 -11.12
C LEU A 324 -5.98 -3.70 -12.33
N ALA A 325 -4.77 -4.29 -12.37
CA ALA A 325 -4.34 -5.17 -13.45
C ALA A 325 -5.26 -6.39 -13.57
N GLU A 326 -5.66 -7.01 -12.46
CA GLU A 326 -6.64 -8.10 -12.47
C GLU A 326 -8.02 -7.67 -13.02
N LEU A 327 -8.46 -6.44 -12.71
CA LEU A 327 -9.72 -5.89 -13.22
C LEU A 327 -9.61 -5.62 -14.73
N PHE A 328 -8.53 -5.02 -15.19
CA PHE A 328 -8.31 -4.71 -16.60
C PHE A 328 -8.19 -5.96 -17.46
N ALA A 329 -7.54 -7.00 -16.97
CA ALA A 329 -7.45 -8.29 -17.65
C ALA A 329 -8.82 -8.95 -17.89
N LYS A 330 -9.79 -8.78 -17.00
CA LYS A 330 -11.16 -9.29 -17.15
C LYS A 330 -11.94 -8.59 -18.28
N VAL A 331 -11.62 -7.32 -18.52
CA VAL A 331 -12.28 -6.51 -19.57
C VAL A 331 -11.61 -6.69 -20.93
N ALA A 332 -10.29 -6.85 -20.97
CA ALA A 332 -9.54 -7.09 -22.19
C ALA A 332 -9.77 -8.50 -22.78
N ALA A 333 -10.27 -9.44 -21.98
CA ALA A 333 -10.55 -10.79 -22.49
C ALA A 333 -11.74 -10.77 -23.49
N PRO A 334 -11.62 -11.35 -24.69
CA PRO A 334 -12.73 -11.43 -25.62
C PRO A 334 -13.91 -12.17 -24.98
N VAL A 335 -15.10 -11.56 -25.05
CA VAL A 335 -16.34 -12.21 -24.64
C VAL A 335 -16.58 -13.38 -25.61
N HIS A 336 -16.41 -14.63 -25.13
CA HIS A 336 -16.67 -15.85 -25.90
C HIS A 336 -18.15 -16.20 -25.91
#